data_863accf5ce27f2850092e978fe9953b1
#
_entry.id   863accf5ce27f2850092e978fe9953b1
#
_cell.length_a   1.000
_cell.length_b   1.000
_cell.length_c   1.000
_cell.angle_alpha   90.00
_cell.angle_beta   90.00
_cell.angle_gamma   90.00
#
_symmetry.space_group_name_H-M   'P 1'
#
loop_
_entity.id
_entity.type
_entity.pdbx_description
1 polymer ?
#
loop_
_entity_poly.entity_id
_entity_poly.type
_entity_poly.pdbx_seq_one_letter_code
_entity_poly.pdbx_strand_id
1 'polypeptide(L)'
;MKLKNILLGFLLVGFLWSCQEKMEEKPPVKAEKKFEYIADQFADIKVLRYQIPGFDELTLKEKELVYYMTQAGLAGRDIMWDQNYRHNLEIRDALENIYTTYNGDKTTKDWLAFQEYLKRVWFSNGIHHHYSNDKIKPNFKADFLTYLLKETDTKLEGEAFDVIFNDKDAKKVNKKKGVDNVASSAINFYGPTITDADVDALYKTAYKGPEGRPIEAGLNSTLVRENGKLVEKVWKSGGLYGSAIDEVIKWLEKAKGVAENQKQAKTLGLLIDYYKTGDLNIWDQYCISWATSTEGNIDWINGFIEVYNDPKGYRGSYESIIQVKDFEMSKQMAVLSENAQWFEDNAPLMDSHKKSDVVGVSYKTINV
;
A
#
# COMPACT_ATOMS: atom_id res chain seq x y z
N MET A 1 -65.78 -81.30 7.36
CA MET A 1 -65.30 -82.58 6.85
C MET A 1 -63.79 -82.52 6.71
N LYS A 2 -63.07 -83.32 7.47
CA LYS A 2 -61.70 -83.89 7.27
C LYS A 2 -60.54 -82.84 7.11
N LEU A 3 -59.52 -82.93 7.77
CA LEU A 3 -58.60 -83.81 8.54
C LEU A 3 -57.22 -83.24 8.35
N LYS A 4 -56.55 -83.01 9.51
CA LYS A 4 -55.18 -83.38 9.86
C LYS A 4 -54.05 -83.16 8.80
N ASN A 5 -52.98 -82.53 9.15
CA ASN A 5 -51.82 -83.22 9.76
C ASN A 5 -50.84 -82.28 10.39
N ILE A 6 -50.38 -82.60 11.55
CA ILE A 6 -49.23 -82.17 12.34
C ILE A 6 -47.97 -82.68 11.65
N LEU A 7 -46.94 -81.92 11.58
CA LEU A 7 -45.57 -82.37 11.74
C LEU A 7 -44.63 -81.37 12.36
N LEU A 8 -44.03 -81.79 13.40
CA LEU A 8 -42.94 -81.28 14.21
C LEU A 8 -41.68 -81.12 13.39
N GLY A 9 -40.92 -80.08 13.64
CA GLY A 9 -39.58 -79.95 13.06
C GLY A 9 -38.73 -78.81 13.62
N PHE A 10 -38.06 -79.11 14.71
CA PHE A 10 -36.76 -78.62 15.19
C PHE A 10 -36.43 -77.08 15.13
N LEU A 11 -36.26 -76.53 16.34
CA LEU A 11 -35.46 -75.36 16.67
C LEU A 11 -34.00 -75.60 16.19
N LEU A 12 -33.49 -74.64 15.42
CA LEU A 12 -32.08 -74.32 15.29
C LEU A 12 -31.88 -72.83 15.58
N VAL A 13 -31.50 -72.55 16.84
CA VAL A 13 -31.04 -71.27 17.28
C VAL A 13 -29.62 -71.08 16.72
N GLY A 14 -29.53 -70.37 15.59
CA GLY A 14 -28.26 -69.90 15.09
C GLY A 14 -27.95 -68.56 15.72
N PHE A 15 -27.00 -68.47 16.64
CA PHE A 15 -26.37 -67.27 17.10
C PHE A 15 -25.60 -66.70 15.95
N LEU A 16 -26.17 -65.72 15.24
CA LEU A 16 -25.44 -64.80 14.40
C LEU A 16 -24.93 -63.64 15.28
N TRP A 17 -23.71 -63.72 15.72
CA TRP A 17 -22.95 -62.64 16.26
C TRP A 17 -22.63 -61.72 15.08
N SER A 18 -23.51 -60.69 14.85
CA SER A 18 -23.24 -59.61 13.98
C SER A 18 -22.21 -58.70 14.68
N CYS A 19 -20.99 -58.70 14.21
CA CYS A 19 -20.04 -57.62 14.49
C CYS A 19 -20.63 -56.33 13.93
N GLN A 20 -21.30 -55.53 14.76
CA GLN A 20 -21.54 -54.11 14.46
C GLN A 20 -20.18 -53.39 14.59
N GLU A 21 -19.49 -53.23 13.47
CA GLU A 21 -18.49 -52.15 13.36
C GLU A 21 -19.19 -50.84 13.72
N LYS A 22 -18.78 -50.24 14.83
CA LYS A 22 -19.12 -48.88 15.12
C LYS A 22 -18.54 -48.04 13.97
N MET A 23 -19.42 -47.61 13.05
CA MET A 23 -19.07 -46.51 12.18
C MET A 23 -18.75 -45.29 13.09
N GLU A 24 -17.48 -44.94 13.20
CA GLU A 24 -17.08 -43.66 13.74
C GLU A 24 -17.76 -42.60 12.88
N GLU A 25 -18.73 -41.89 13.46
CA GLU A 25 -19.26 -40.68 12.84
C GLU A 25 -18.07 -39.74 12.62
N LYS A 26 -17.66 -39.57 11.37
CA LYS A 26 -16.72 -38.52 11.00
C LYS A 26 -17.31 -37.21 11.50
N PRO A 27 -16.54 -36.41 12.27
CA PRO A 27 -17.02 -35.13 12.73
C PRO A 27 -17.55 -34.34 11.52
N PRO A 28 -18.66 -33.57 11.68
CA PRO A 28 -19.23 -32.85 10.58
C PRO A 28 -18.15 -31.96 9.97
N VAL A 29 -17.89 -32.16 8.69
CA VAL A 29 -17.00 -31.30 7.91
C VAL A 29 -17.57 -29.87 8.07
N LYS A 30 -16.93 -29.03 8.85
CA LYS A 30 -17.27 -27.61 8.94
C LYS A 30 -17.25 -27.10 7.51
N ALA A 31 -18.41 -26.71 6.99
CA ALA A 31 -18.50 -26.05 5.68
C ALA A 31 -17.47 -24.92 5.68
N GLU A 32 -16.48 -25.01 4.81
CA GLU A 32 -15.50 -23.94 4.62
C GLU A 32 -16.28 -22.68 4.30
N LYS A 33 -16.14 -21.66 5.16
CA LYS A 33 -16.77 -20.39 4.97
C LYS A 33 -16.17 -19.77 3.73
N LYS A 34 -16.94 -19.69 2.64
CA LYS A 34 -16.49 -19.11 1.38
C LYS A 34 -15.93 -17.71 1.67
N PHE A 35 -14.70 -17.45 1.24
CA PHE A 35 -14.07 -16.16 1.44
C PHE A 35 -14.80 -15.08 0.60
N GLU A 36 -15.15 -13.99 1.23
CA GLU A 36 -15.82 -12.86 0.58
C GLU A 36 -14.78 -11.83 0.14
N TYR A 37 -14.57 -11.73 -1.16
CA TYR A 37 -13.60 -10.80 -1.75
C TYR A 37 -14.06 -9.35 -1.71
N ILE A 38 -15.35 -9.07 -1.75
CA ILE A 38 -15.89 -7.71 -1.72
C ILE A 38 -16.00 -7.29 -0.25
N ALA A 39 -15.17 -6.33 0.18
CA ALA A 39 -15.20 -5.77 1.53
C ALA A 39 -16.24 -4.64 1.66
N ASP A 40 -16.37 -3.79 0.62
CA ASP A 40 -17.38 -2.72 0.53
C ASP A 40 -17.66 -2.39 -0.95
N GLN A 41 -18.80 -1.78 -1.20
CA GLN A 41 -19.12 -1.20 -2.50
C GLN A 41 -19.93 0.07 -2.28
N PHE A 42 -19.50 1.16 -2.89
CA PHE A 42 -20.21 2.44 -2.84
C PHE A 42 -20.00 3.20 -4.16
N ALA A 43 -21.03 3.88 -4.62
CA ALA A 43 -21.03 4.56 -5.91
C ALA A 43 -20.50 3.65 -7.04
N ASP A 44 -19.44 4.06 -7.73
CA ASP A 44 -18.75 3.33 -8.80
C ASP A 44 -17.49 2.56 -8.32
N ILE A 45 -17.26 2.49 -6.99
CA ILE A 45 -16.07 1.88 -6.39
C ILE A 45 -16.43 0.57 -5.70
N LYS A 46 -15.64 -0.49 -5.97
CA LYS A 46 -15.61 -1.73 -5.21
C LYS A 46 -14.30 -1.80 -4.43
N VAL A 47 -14.42 -2.04 -3.12
CA VAL A 47 -13.27 -2.30 -2.25
C VAL A 47 -13.11 -3.81 -2.14
N LEU A 48 -12.02 -4.33 -2.68
CA LEU A 48 -11.71 -5.76 -2.65
C LEU A 48 -10.66 -6.04 -1.57
N ARG A 49 -10.75 -7.23 -1.02
CA ARG A 49 -9.70 -7.82 -0.19
C ARG A 49 -9.32 -9.16 -0.77
N TYR A 50 -8.08 -9.56 -0.55
CA TYR A 50 -7.56 -10.81 -1.07
C TYR A 50 -7.06 -11.68 0.08
N GLN A 51 -7.04 -12.99 -0.15
CA GLN A 51 -6.29 -13.92 0.69
C GLN A 51 -4.81 -13.83 0.30
N ILE A 52 -3.95 -14.18 1.24
CA ILE A 52 -2.51 -14.30 1.01
C ILE A 52 -2.16 -15.79 1.10
N PRO A 53 -2.16 -16.52 -0.02
CA PRO A 53 -1.74 -17.91 -0.05
C PRO A 53 -0.33 -18.07 0.53
N GLY A 54 -0.11 -19.14 1.30
CA GLY A 54 1.19 -19.39 1.93
C GLY A 54 1.40 -18.69 3.28
N PHE A 55 0.56 -17.71 3.68
CA PHE A 55 0.75 -17.01 4.96
C PHE A 55 0.72 -17.97 6.17
N ASP A 56 -0.15 -18.98 6.14
CA ASP A 56 -0.25 -19.95 7.24
C ASP A 56 0.98 -20.85 7.34
N GLU A 57 1.71 -21.05 6.24
CA GLU A 57 2.94 -21.84 6.16
C GLU A 57 4.16 -21.13 6.75
N LEU A 58 4.08 -19.81 6.93
CA LEU A 58 5.15 -19.00 7.52
C LEU A 58 5.42 -19.40 8.97
N THR A 59 6.69 -19.40 9.35
CA THR A 59 7.13 -19.52 10.74
C THR A 59 6.64 -18.33 11.57
N LEU A 60 6.62 -18.48 12.90
CA LEU A 60 6.28 -17.37 13.80
C LEU A 60 7.18 -16.15 13.57
N LYS A 61 8.48 -16.36 13.37
CA LYS A 61 9.46 -15.29 13.13
C LYS A 61 9.16 -14.52 11.84
N GLU A 62 8.79 -15.21 10.76
CA GLU A 62 8.37 -14.58 9.50
C GLU A 62 7.06 -13.81 9.67
N LYS A 63 6.10 -14.35 10.41
CA LYS A 63 4.84 -13.65 10.74
C LYS A 63 5.09 -12.39 11.57
N GLU A 64 6.04 -12.42 12.50
CA GLU A 64 6.48 -11.24 13.24
C GLU A 64 7.13 -10.19 12.32
N LEU A 65 7.95 -10.63 11.34
CA LEU A 65 8.53 -9.73 10.34
C LEU A 65 7.44 -9.04 9.53
N VAL A 66 6.46 -9.79 8.99
CA VAL A 66 5.29 -9.23 8.28
C VAL A 66 4.57 -8.22 9.16
N TYR A 67 4.31 -8.55 10.42
CA TYR A 67 3.62 -7.66 11.35
C TYR A 67 4.40 -6.36 11.58
N TYR A 68 5.70 -6.42 11.86
CA TYR A 68 6.49 -5.22 12.13
C TYR A 68 6.66 -4.35 10.88
N MET A 69 6.83 -4.94 9.71
CA MET A 69 6.86 -4.21 8.44
C MET A 69 5.51 -3.53 8.13
N THR A 70 4.40 -4.22 8.41
CA THR A 70 3.06 -3.63 8.27
C THR A 70 2.87 -2.43 9.21
N GLN A 71 3.30 -2.56 10.48
CA GLN A 71 3.22 -1.44 11.42
C GLN A 71 4.10 -0.26 11.00
N ALA A 72 5.29 -0.51 10.43
CA ALA A 72 6.13 0.53 9.86
C ALA A 72 5.40 1.26 8.71
N GLY A 73 4.77 0.52 7.80
CA GLY A 73 3.98 1.09 6.71
C GLY A 73 2.83 1.97 7.21
N LEU A 74 2.06 1.47 8.18
CA LEU A 74 0.94 2.20 8.77
C LEU A 74 1.36 3.47 9.53
N ALA A 75 2.53 3.47 10.16
CA ALA A 75 3.08 4.65 10.83
C ALA A 75 3.36 5.81 9.88
N GLY A 76 3.68 5.52 8.61
CA GLY A 76 3.90 6.52 7.57
C GLY A 76 2.65 6.94 6.79
N ARG A 77 1.47 6.37 7.08
CA ARG A 77 0.23 6.62 6.31
C ARG A 77 -0.11 8.10 6.18
N ASP A 78 0.03 8.86 7.24
CA ASP A 78 -0.34 10.28 7.25
C ASP A 78 0.62 11.14 6.42
N ILE A 79 1.84 10.66 6.16
CA ILE A 79 2.78 11.30 5.23
C ILE A 79 2.16 11.34 3.83
N MET A 80 1.60 10.23 3.33
CA MET A 80 0.95 10.18 2.02
C MET A 80 -0.25 11.14 1.93
N TRP A 81 -1.05 11.24 2.98
CA TRP A 81 -2.17 12.16 3.03
C TRP A 81 -1.72 13.63 2.90
N ASP A 82 -0.70 14.02 3.65
CA ASP A 82 -0.13 15.37 3.60
C ASP A 82 0.58 15.64 2.27
N GLN A 83 1.34 14.69 1.74
CA GLN A 83 1.95 14.80 0.42
C GLN A 83 0.90 15.04 -0.67
N ASN A 84 -0.23 14.33 -0.64
CA ASN A 84 -1.29 14.48 -1.64
C ASN A 84 -1.91 15.88 -1.65
N TYR A 85 -2.08 16.51 -0.49
CA TYR A 85 -2.54 17.88 -0.39
C TYR A 85 -2.40 18.43 1.05
N ARG A 86 -1.91 19.65 1.20
CA ARG A 86 -1.62 20.26 2.51
C ARG A 86 -2.79 20.37 3.49
N HIS A 87 -4.04 20.34 3.02
CA HIS A 87 -5.23 20.37 3.86
C HIS A 87 -5.88 19.01 4.09
N ASN A 88 -5.34 17.93 3.52
CA ASN A 88 -5.98 16.62 3.59
C ASN A 88 -6.12 16.07 5.01
N LEU A 89 -5.12 16.24 5.86
CA LEU A 89 -5.19 15.74 7.25
C LEU A 89 -6.26 16.45 8.05
N GLU A 90 -6.32 17.78 7.97
CA GLU A 90 -7.33 18.61 8.64
C GLU A 90 -8.75 18.27 8.13
N ILE A 91 -8.91 18.16 6.81
CA ILE A 91 -10.20 17.78 6.21
C ILE A 91 -10.60 16.36 6.63
N ARG A 92 -9.69 15.39 6.59
CA ARG A 92 -9.96 14.02 7.02
C ARG A 92 -10.43 13.98 8.46
N ASP A 93 -9.69 14.60 9.36
CA ASP A 93 -9.98 14.57 10.78
C ASP A 93 -11.36 15.20 11.09
N ALA A 94 -11.71 16.31 10.39
CA ALA A 94 -13.01 16.92 10.52
C ALA A 94 -14.13 16.01 9.99
N LEU A 95 -13.99 15.44 8.81
CA LEU A 95 -14.99 14.54 8.21
C LEU A 95 -15.18 13.27 9.05
N GLU A 96 -14.10 12.69 9.58
CA GLU A 96 -14.16 11.51 10.46
C GLU A 96 -14.81 11.82 11.80
N ASN A 97 -14.52 12.97 12.39
CA ASN A 97 -15.20 13.40 13.62
C ASN A 97 -16.70 13.58 13.40
N ILE A 98 -17.11 14.25 12.32
CA ILE A 98 -18.52 14.34 11.94
C ILE A 98 -19.15 12.95 11.80
N TYR A 99 -18.52 12.05 11.05
CA TYR A 99 -19.06 10.72 10.77
C TYR A 99 -19.31 9.90 12.04
N THR A 100 -18.40 10.01 13.01
CA THR A 100 -18.43 9.25 14.25
C THR A 100 -19.34 9.87 15.30
N THR A 101 -19.49 11.19 15.35
CA THR A 101 -20.18 11.90 16.44
C THR A 101 -21.59 12.42 16.08
N TYR A 102 -21.89 12.58 14.77
CA TYR A 102 -23.22 13.03 14.34
C TYR A 102 -24.32 12.03 14.73
N ASN A 103 -25.34 12.50 15.46
CA ASN A 103 -26.45 11.69 15.96
C ASN A 103 -27.80 12.04 15.30
N GLY A 104 -27.80 12.89 14.27
CA GLY A 104 -29.01 13.23 13.53
C GLY A 104 -29.48 12.14 12.57
N ASP A 105 -30.43 12.48 11.71
CA ASP A 105 -30.96 11.52 10.71
C ASP A 105 -29.97 11.16 9.63
N LYS A 106 -29.47 9.94 9.71
CA LYS A 106 -28.49 9.36 8.76
C LYS A 106 -29.13 8.77 7.49
N THR A 107 -30.43 8.92 7.29
CA THR A 107 -31.15 8.46 6.10
C THR A 107 -31.41 9.58 5.08
N THR A 108 -31.13 10.83 5.45
CA THR A 108 -31.34 11.97 4.56
C THR A 108 -30.43 11.92 3.33
N LYS A 109 -30.92 12.48 2.21
CA LYS A 109 -30.15 12.54 0.96
C LYS A 109 -28.79 13.24 1.13
N ASP A 110 -28.75 14.32 1.90
CA ASP A 110 -27.51 15.09 2.13
C ASP A 110 -26.52 14.32 3.00
N TRP A 111 -27.00 13.57 4.01
CA TRP A 111 -26.13 12.69 4.79
C TRP A 111 -25.52 11.55 3.95
N LEU A 112 -26.32 10.90 3.11
CA LEU A 112 -25.84 9.85 2.22
C LEU A 112 -24.81 10.40 1.21
N ALA A 113 -25.00 11.62 0.71
CA ALA A 113 -24.03 12.30 -0.14
C ALA A 113 -22.73 12.66 0.61
N PHE A 114 -22.83 13.09 1.88
CA PHE A 114 -21.67 13.31 2.75
C PHE A 114 -20.91 12.00 3.00
N GLN A 115 -21.61 10.92 3.30
CA GLN A 115 -21.01 9.61 3.52
C GLN A 115 -20.29 9.10 2.25
N GLU A 116 -20.87 9.27 1.06
CA GLU A 116 -20.21 8.94 -0.21
C GLU A 116 -18.94 9.78 -0.40
N TYR A 117 -19.01 11.09 -0.16
CA TYR A 117 -17.85 11.97 -0.27
C TYR A 117 -16.71 11.54 0.66
N LEU A 118 -17.01 11.29 1.95
CA LEU A 118 -16.03 10.80 2.92
C LEU A 118 -15.39 9.48 2.47
N LYS A 119 -16.19 8.51 1.98
CA LYS A 119 -15.66 7.24 1.46
C LYS A 119 -14.75 7.45 0.25
N ARG A 120 -15.06 8.38 -0.65
CA ARG A 120 -14.20 8.74 -1.79
C ARG A 120 -12.89 9.39 -1.33
N VAL A 121 -12.93 10.26 -0.32
CA VAL A 121 -11.76 10.90 0.28
C VAL A 121 -10.86 9.83 0.93
N TRP A 122 -11.43 8.90 1.68
CA TRP A 122 -10.68 7.77 2.25
C TRP A 122 -10.01 6.92 1.18
N PHE A 123 -10.76 6.54 0.16
CA PHE A 123 -10.27 5.70 -0.93
C PHE A 123 -9.12 6.35 -1.72
N SER A 124 -9.15 7.67 -1.85
CA SER A 124 -8.17 8.44 -2.62
C SER A 124 -7.01 8.97 -1.77
N ASN A 125 -6.99 8.74 -0.46
CA ASN A 125 -6.05 9.38 0.49
C ASN A 125 -6.02 10.91 0.33
N GLY A 126 -7.20 11.53 0.23
CA GLY A 126 -7.36 12.98 0.10
C GLY A 126 -8.51 13.40 -0.81
N ILE A 127 -8.67 14.71 -0.95
CA ILE A 127 -9.78 15.31 -1.71
C ILE A 127 -9.61 15.28 -3.23
N HIS A 128 -8.53 14.67 -3.74
CA HIS A 128 -8.31 14.49 -5.16
C HIS A 128 -8.40 13.03 -5.54
N HIS A 129 -9.05 12.74 -6.66
CA HIS A 129 -9.20 11.38 -7.16
C HIS A 129 -7.82 10.73 -7.39
N HIS A 130 -7.63 9.53 -6.84
CA HIS A 130 -6.35 8.81 -6.83
C HIS A 130 -5.75 8.56 -8.23
N TYR A 131 -6.58 8.49 -9.27
CA TYR A 131 -6.16 8.19 -10.64
C TYR A 131 -6.22 9.40 -11.57
N SER A 132 -7.37 10.10 -11.67
CA SER A 132 -7.52 11.25 -12.59
C SER A 132 -6.85 12.52 -12.08
N ASN A 133 -6.47 12.57 -10.81
CA ASN A 133 -5.95 13.76 -10.10
C ASN A 133 -6.94 14.94 -10.02
N ASP A 134 -8.19 14.75 -10.43
CA ASP A 134 -9.23 15.78 -10.30
C ASP A 134 -9.72 15.87 -8.87
N LYS A 135 -10.04 17.09 -8.43
CA LYS A 135 -10.68 17.30 -7.14
C LYS A 135 -12.07 16.66 -7.11
N ILE A 136 -12.32 15.87 -6.06
CA ILE A 136 -13.60 15.23 -5.80
C ILE A 136 -14.57 16.31 -5.33
N LYS A 137 -15.67 16.51 -6.07
CA LYS A 137 -16.70 17.48 -5.69
C LYS A 137 -17.79 16.79 -4.86
N PRO A 138 -18.17 17.34 -3.70
CA PRO A 138 -19.26 16.78 -2.91
C PRO A 138 -20.62 16.98 -3.61
N ASN A 139 -21.53 16.02 -3.42
CA ASN A 139 -22.92 16.09 -3.90
C ASN A 139 -23.86 16.71 -2.86
N PHE A 140 -23.33 17.49 -1.90
CA PHE A 140 -24.06 18.28 -0.90
C PHE A 140 -23.53 19.71 -0.89
N LYS A 141 -24.30 20.63 -0.29
CA LYS A 141 -23.94 22.06 -0.26
C LYS A 141 -23.06 22.41 0.95
N ALA A 142 -22.34 23.52 0.84
CA ALA A 142 -21.51 24.07 1.92
C ALA A 142 -22.32 24.30 3.22
N ASP A 143 -23.58 24.78 3.11
CA ASP A 143 -24.45 25.00 4.26
C ASP A 143 -24.70 23.70 5.05
N PHE A 144 -24.79 22.56 4.36
CA PHE A 144 -24.95 21.28 5.05
C PHE A 144 -23.68 20.87 5.82
N LEU A 145 -22.50 21.05 5.25
CA LEU A 145 -21.26 20.81 5.98
C LEU A 145 -21.14 21.76 7.19
N THR A 146 -21.48 23.05 7.02
CA THR A 146 -21.52 24.02 8.12
C THR A 146 -22.47 23.57 9.24
N TYR A 147 -23.64 23.09 8.87
CA TYR A 147 -24.60 22.50 9.83
C TYR A 147 -23.98 21.30 10.58
N LEU A 148 -23.35 20.35 9.86
CA LEU A 148 -22.73 19.18 10.48
C LEU A 148 -21.58 19.56 11.43
N LEU A 149 -20.71 20.48 11.03
CA LEU A 149 -19.61 21.01 11.85
C LEU A 149 -20.14 21.56 13.18
N LYS A 150 -21.21 22.35 13.12
CA LYS A 150 -21.87 22.91 14.31
C LYS A 150 -22.49 21.84 15.20
N GLU A 151 -23.24 20.88 14.64
CA GLU A 151 -23.91 19.82 15.39
C GLU A 151 -22.94 18.87 16.09
N THR A 152 -21.72 18.76 15.59
CA THR A 152 -20.69 17.84 16.11
C THR A 152 -19.55 18.55 16.85
N ASP A 153 -19.65 19.86 17.05
CA ASP A 153 -18.58 20.70 17.63
C ASP A 153 -17.23 20.46 16.95
N THR A 154 -17.25 20.26 15.62
CA THR A 154 -16.07 20.01 14.80
C THR A 154 -15.58 21.32 14.19
N LYS A 155 -14.26 21.51 14.16
CA LYS A 155 -13.65 22.68 13.53
C LYS A 155 -13.10 22.32 12.15
N LEU A 156 -13.47 23.10 11.17
CA LEU A 156 -12.88 23.15 9.84
C LEU A 156 -13.19 24.53 9.27
N GLU A 157 -12.18 25.38 9.12
CA GLU A 157 -12.38 26.80 8.81
C GLU A 157 -11.42 27.27 7.69
N GLY A 158 -11.70 28.46 7.17
CA GLY A 158 -10.83 29.13 6.20
C GLY A 158 -10.59 28.33 4.92
N GLU A 159 -9.34 28.31 4.48
CA GLU A 159 -8.98 27.68 3.20
C GLU A 159 -9.31 26.18 3.14
N ALA A 160 -9.15 25.45 4.23
CA ALA A 160 -9.45 24.01 4.29
C ALA A 160 -10.94 23.71 4.08
N PHE A 161 -11.84 24.55 4.58
CA PHE A 161 -13.26 24.45 4.28
C PHE A 161 -13.58 24.86 2.84
N ASP A 162 -13.05 26.00 2.40
CA ASP A 162 -13.39 26.61 1.10
C ASP A 162 -12.97 25.74 -0.08
N VAL A 163 -11.81 25.08 0.00
CA VAL A 163 -11.29 24.24 -1.10
C VAL A 163 -12.13 22.99 -1.38
N ILE A 164 -12.99 22.58 -0.46
CA ILE A 164 -13.93 21.48 -0.70
C ILE A 164 -14.97 21.85 -1.77
N PHE A 165 -15.37 23.13 -1.85
CA PHE A 165 -16.50 23.58 -2.68
C PHE A 165 -16.11 24.45 -3.87
N ASN A 166 -14.93 25.09 -3.85
CA ASN A 166 -14.48 25.97 -4.92
C ASN A 166 -13.62 25.22 -5.96
N ASP A 167 -13.18 25.91 -7.03
CA ASP A 167 -12.33 25.33 -8.07
C ASP A 167 -10.82 25.60 -7.85
N LYS A 168 -10.42 26.17 -6.71
CA LYS A 168 -9.01 26.33 -6.35
C LYS A 168 -8.39 24.93 -6.17
N ASP A 169 -7.15 24.77 -6.57
CA ASP A 169 -6.42 23.51 -6.46
C ASP A 169 -7.17 22.31 -7.09
N ALA A 170 -7.76 22.54 -8.29
CA ALA A 170 -8.61 21.58 -8.97
C ALA A 170 -7.90 20.29 -9.40
N LYS A 171 -6.57 20.32 -9.53
CA LYS A 171 -5.73 19.16 -9.90
C LYS A 171 -4.68 18.87 -8.84
N LYS A 172 -4.59 17.62 -8.38
CA LYS A 172 -3.47 17.17 -7.53
C LYS A 172 -2.15 17.35 -8.29
N VAL A 173 -2.08 16.81 -9.50
CA VAL A 173 -0.92 16.91 -10.39
C VAL A 173 -1.37 17.44 -11.73
N ASN A 174 -0.81 18.57 -12.14
CA ASN A 174 -1.06 19.17 -13.46
C ASN A 174 0.20 19.00 -14.34
N LYS A 175 0.03 18.38 -15.51
CA LYS A 175 1.09 18.18 -16.51
C LYS A 175 0.72 18.81 -17.88
N LYS A 176 -0.15 19.82 -17.86
CA LYS A 176 -0.59 20.49 -19.08
C LYS A 176 0.53 21.36 -19.67
N LYS A 177 0.73 21.26 -20.98
CA LYS A 177 1.70 22.11 -21.69
C LYS A 177 1.31 23.60 -21.62
N GLY A 178 2.30 24.45 -21.43
CA GLY A 178 2.12 25.92 -21.47
C GLY A 178 1.59 26.54 -20.19
N VAL A 179 1.54 25.78 -19.09
CA VAL A 179 1.25 26.30 -17.74
C VAL A 179 2.41 25.97 -16.82
N ASP A 180 2.55 26.72 -15.74
CA ASP A 180 3.45 26.35 -14.65
C ASP A 180 2.88 25.14 -13.90
N ASN A 181 3.50 23.99 -14.08
CA ASN A 181 2.98 22.74 -13.59
C ASN A 181 3.13 22.62 -12.06
N VAL A 182 4.20 23.18 -11.50
CA VAL A 182 4.42 23.24 -10.05
C VAL A 182 3.37 24.14 -9.40
N ALA A 183 3.26 25.38 -9.84
CA ALA A 183 2.33 26.36 -9.25
C ALA A 183 0.85 25.98 -9.43
N SER A 184 0.50 25.19 -10.45
CA SER A 184 -0.87 24.74 -10.73
C SER A 184 -1.23 23.35 -10.19
N SER A 185 -0.31 22.69 -9.47
CA SER A 185 -0.55 21.41 -8.81
C SER A 185 -0.79 21.60 -7.32
N ALA A 186 -1.76 20.87 -6.79
CA ALA A 186 -2.11 20.90 -5.36
C ALA A 186 -1.20 20.00 -4.50
N ILE A 187 -0.42 19.11 -5.12
CA ILE A 187 0.51 18.22 -4.43
C ILE A 187 1.45 18.99 -3.50
N ASN A 188 1.61 18.54 -2.26
CA ASN A 188 2.35 19.27 -1.22
C ASN A 188 3.86 19.00 -1.25
N PHE A 189 4.43 18.91 -2.45
CA PHE A 189 5.87 18.76 -2.66
C PHE A 189 6.61 20.08 -2.78
N TYR A 190 5.86 21.16 -2.97
CA TYR A 190 6.37 22.50 -3.24
C TYR A 190 5.64 23.53 -2.41
N GLY A 191 6.39 24.44 -1.82
CA GLY A 191 5.79 25.61 -1.14
C GLY A 191 5.01 26.51 -2.11
N PRO A 192 4.08 27.32 -1.60
CA PRO A 192 3.08 28.04 -2.42
C PRO A 192 3.67 29.08 -3.39
N THR A 193 4.95 29.43 -3.23
CA THR A 193 5.63 30.43 -4.10
C THR A 193 6.66 29.80 -5.02
N ILE A 194 6.71 28.47 -5.11
CA ILE A 194 7.66 27.75 -5.97
C ILE A 194 7.03 27.59 -7.36
N THR A 195 7.86 27.73 -8.37
CA THR A 195 7.50 27.66 -9.79
C THR A 195 8.31 26.58 -10.52
N ASP A 196 7.88 26.19 -11.74
CA ASP A 196 8.67 25.34 -12.63
C ASP A 196 10.08 25.87 -12.83
N ALA A 197 10.24 27.19 -13.00
CA ALA A 197 11.55 27.83 -13.22
C ALA A 197 12.48 27.70 -12.00
N ASP A 198 11.93 27.78 -10.79
CA ASP A 198 12.71 27.57 -9.55
C ASP A 198 13.24 26.16 -9.46
N VAL A 199 12.40 25.16 -9.75
CA VAL A 199 12.78 23.74 -9.74
C VAL A 199 13.84 23.45 -10.79
N ASP A 200 13.64 23.91 -12.02
CA ASP A 200 14.59 23.73 -13.13
C ASP A 200 15.93 24.39 -12.84
N ALA A 201 15.94 25.58 -12.25
CA ALA A 201 17.18 26.28 -11.87
C ALA A 201 17.96 25.52 -10.78
N LEU A 202 17.25 24.98 -9.77
CA LEU A 202 17.86 24.25 -8.65
C LEU A 202 18.52 22.95 -9.15
N TYR A 203 17.82 22.15 -9.96
CA TYR A 203 18.25 20.82 -10.35
C TYR A 203 19.00 20.78 -11.69
N LYS A 204 19.17 21.93 -12.38
CA LYS A 204 19.97 22.04 -13.62
C LYS A 204 21.42 21.56 -13.45
N THR A 205 21.98 21.79 -12.28
CA THR A 205 23.28 21.29 -11.88
C THR A 205 23.10 20.12 -10.92
N ALA A 206 22.45 19.06 -11.40
CA ALA A 206 22.17 17.89 -10.58
C ALA A 206 23.41 17.43 -9.82
N TYR A 207 23.26 17.22 -8.53
CA TYR A 207 24.27 16.62 -7.68
C TYR A 207 24.68 15.26 -8.29
N LYS A 208 25.99 15.05 -8.46
CA LYS A 208 26.50 13.76 -8.89
C LYS A 208 26.92 12.97 -7.65
N GLY A 209 26.34 11.81 -7.49
CA GLY A 209 26.70 10.88 -6.44
C GLY A 209 28.14 10.37 -6.59
N PRO A 210 28.59 9.49 -5.72
CA PRO A 210 29.88 8.83 -5.80
C PRO A 210 30.14 8.24 -7.20
N GLU A 211 31.39 8.27 -7.67
CA GLU A 211 31.80 7.74 -8.98
C GLU A 211 31.11 8.41 -10.19
N GLY A 212 30.57 9.62 -10.00
CA GLY A 212 29.93 10.37 -11.08
C GLY A 212 28.53 9.86 -11.46
N ARG A 213 27.96 8.93 -10.71
CA ARG A 213 26.57 8.51 -10.87
C ARG A 213 25.65 9.61 -10.36
N PRO A 214 24.56 9.95 -11.07
CA PRO A 214 23.55 10.88 -10.54
C PRO A 214 22.85 10.21 -9.36
N ILE A 215 22.54 10.98 -8.32
CA ILE A 215 21.56 10.60 -7.31
C ILE A 215 20.21 11.24 -7.64
N GLU A 216 19.15 10.70 -7.10
CA GLU A 216 17.79 11.22 -7.30
C GLU A 216 17.55 12.45 -6.41
N ALA A 217 18.22 13.57 -6.76
CA ALA A 217 18.11 14.81 -6.01
C ALA A 217 16.66 15.26 -5.83
N GLY A 218 16.28 15.60 -4.60
CA GLY A 218 14.93 16.03 -4.26
C GLY A 218 13.95 14.90 -3.92
N LEU A 219 14.32 13.63 -4.06
CA LEU A 219 13.44 12.49 -3.88
C LEU A 219 12.68 12.52 -2.54
N ASN A 220 13.33 12.90 -1.47
CA ASN A 220 12.80 12.88 -0.10
C ASN A 220 12.75 14.27 0.54
N SER A 221 12.31 15.27 -0.21
CA SER A 221 12.23 16.64 0.31
C SER A 221 11.03 17.41 -0.21
N THR A 222 10.59 18.42 0.54
CA THR A 222 9.70 19.49 0.07
C THR A 222 10.55 20.73 -0.23
N LEU A 223 10.40 21.29 -1.43
CA LEU A 223 11.09 22.54 -1.80
C LEU A 223 10.26 23.74 -1.39
N VAL A 224 10.85 24.61 -0.60
CA VAL A 224 10.23 25.86 -0.13
C VAL A 224 11.11 27.07 -0.39
N ARG A 225 10.55 28.29 -0.26
CA ARG A 225 11.30 29.53 -0.29
C ARG A 225 11.36 30.13 1.10
N GLU A 226 12.55 30.26 1.69
CA GLU A 226 12.80 30.89 2.98
C GLU A 226 13.78 32.05 2.80
N ASN A 227 13.40 33.22 3.28
CA ASN A 227 14.22 34.44 3.15
C ASN A 227 14.74 34.67 1.72
N GLY A 228 13.89 34.42 0.71
CA GLY A 228 14.20 34.58 -0.70
C GLY A 228 15.04 33.46 -1.33
N LYS A 229 15.51 32.48 -0.55
CA LYS A 229 16.32 31.32 -1.01
C LYS A 229 15.48 30.09 -1.13
N LEU A 230 15.83 29.25 -2.10
CA LEU A 230 15.28 27.90 -2.23
C LEU A 230 15.91 26.97 -1.17
N VAL A 231 15.07 26.26 -0.41
CA VAL A 231 15.48 25.36 0.67
C VAL A 231 14.74 24.05 0.55
N GLU A 232 15.46 22.94 0.59
CA GLU A 232 14.87 21.60 0.68
C GLU A 232 14.63 21.22 2.14
N LYS A 233 13.37 20.97 2.48
CA LYS A 233 12.96 20.41 3.78
C LYS A 233 12.99 18.90 3.67
N VAL A 234 14.08 18.30 4.09
CA VAL A 234 14.30 16.86 3.97
C VAL A 234 13.35 16.08 4.89
N TRP A 235 12.75 15.03 4.38
CA TRP A 235 11.89 14.09 5.10
C TRP A 235 12.76 13.05 5.80
N LYS A 236 12.94 13.24 7.09
CA LYS A 236 13.80 12.40 7.92
C LYS A 236 13.46 12.55 9.40
N SER A 237 14.04 11.71 10.25
CA SER A 237 14.03 11.90 11.71
C SER A 237 14.52 13.31 12.07
N GLY A 238 13.76 14.01 12.91
CA GLY A 238 14.04 15.40 13.30
C GLY A 238 13.88 16.43 12.15
N GLY A 239 13.46 16.04 10.96
CA GLY A 239 13.13 16.89 9.83
C GLY A 239 11.62 17.03 9.59
N LEU A 240 11.23 17.32 8.35
CA LEU A 240 9.82 17.25 7.98
C LEU A 240 9.34 15.81 8.07
N TYR A 241 8.10 15.60 8.57
CA TYR A 241 7.53 14.28 8.93
C TYR A 241 8.30 13.52 10.03
N GLY A 242 9.18 14.19 10.79
CA GLY A 242 10.09 13.55 11.74
C GLY A 242 9.40 12.62 12.73
N SER A 243 8.27 13.02 13.33
CA SER A 243 7.54 12.18 14.31
C SER A 243 6.99 10.89 13.70
N ALA A 244 6.43 10.95 12.48
CA ALA A 244 5.95 9.77 11.78
C ALA A 244 7.13 8.86 11.38
N ILE A 245 8.21 9.45 10.88
CA ILE A 245 9.43 8.73 10.49
C ILE A 245 10.08 8.05 11.71
N ASP A 246 10.06 8.66 12.88
CA ASP A 246 10.58 8.05 14.11
C ASP A 246 9.78 6.81 14.52
N GLU A 247 8.45 6.81 14.34
CA GLU A 247 7.63 5.62 14.54
C GLU A 247 7.90 4.54 13.47
N VAL A 248 8.11 4.93 12.20
CA VAL A 248 8.55 4.01 11.14
C VAL A 248 9.87 3.34 11.55
N ILE A 249 10.87 4.11 11.95
CA ILE A 249 12.19 3.61 12.41
C ILE A 249 12.03 2.60 13.54
N LYS A 250 11.22 2.91 14.54
CA LYS A 250 10.97 2.04 15.70
C LYS A 250 10.43 0.65 15.27
N TRP A 251 9.54 0.60 14.33
CA TRP A 251 9.01 -0.66 13.82
C TRP A 251 10.02 -1.38 12.91
N LEU A 252 10.79 -0.65 12.10
CA LEU A 252 11.86 -1.22 11.28
C LEU A 252 12.99 -1.82 12.13
N GLU A 253 13.35 -1.23 13.28
CA GLU A 253 14.32 -1.83 14.21
C GLU A 253 13.83 -3.17 14.78
N LYS A 254 12.52 -3.30 15.07
CA LYS A 254 11.93 -4.59 15.45
C LYS A 254 11.98 -5.61 14.30
N ALA A 255 11.60 -5.17 13.09
CA ALA A 255 11.66 -6.00 11.89
C ALA A 255 13.07 -6.54 11.64
N LYS A 256 14.09 -5.67 11.77
CA LYS A 256 15.51 -6.05 11.66
C LYS A 256 15.90 -7.14 12.66
N GLY A 257 15.37 -7.11 13.89
CA GLY A 257 15.63 -8.11 14.93
C GLY A 257 15.09 -9.51 14.59
N VAL A 258 14.08 -9.59 13.72
CA VAL A 258 13.46 -10.85 13.29
C VAL A 258 13.69 -11.15 11.80
N ALA A 259 14.63 -10.48 11.16
CA ALA A 259 14.96 -10.70 9.76
C ALA A 259 15.30 -12.19 9.49
N GLU A 260 14.91 -12.70 8.33
CA GLU A 260 15.10 -14.10 7.96
C GLU A 260 16.58 -14.49 7.84
N ASN A 261 17.41 -13.55 7.38
CA ASN A 261 18.84 -13.74 7.19
C ASN A 261 19.63 -12.44 7.42
N GLN A 262 20.96 -12.53 7.46
CA GLN A 262 21.84 -11.39 7.74
C GLN A 262 21.82 -10.32 6.64
N LYS A 263 21.64 -10.72 5.38
CA LYS A 263 21.55 -9.79 4.25
C LYS A 263 20.30 -8.93 4.34
N GLN A 264 19.17 -9.54 4.67
CA GLN A 264 17.90 -8.85 4.91
C GLN A 264 18.02 -7.91 6.12
N ALA A 265 18.65 -8.35 7.23
CA ALA A 265 18.90 -7.50 8.39
C ALA A 265 19.80 -6.29 8.06
N LYS A 266 20.83 -6.47 7.22
CA LYS A 266 21.68 -5.38 6.73
C LYS A 266 20.87 -4.40 5.87
N THR A 267 20.03 -4.91 4.97
CA THR A 267 19.16 -4.08 4.10
C THR A 267 18.23 -3.22 4.93
N LEU A 268 17.57 -3.81 5.95
CA LEU A 268 16.74 -3.04 6.89
C LEU A 268 17.55 -1.99 7.66
N GLY A 269 18.79 -2.31 8.02
CA GLY A 269 19.71 -1.34 8.66
C GLY A 269 19.97 -0.11 7.78
N LEU A 270 20.22 -0.31 6.47
CA LEU A 270 20.40 0.79 5.52
C LEU A 270 19.14 1.64 5.35
N LEU A 271 17.96 1.02 5.32
CA LEU A 271 16.68 1.75 5.29
C LEU A 271 16.48 2.62 6.54
N ILE A 272 16.80 2.08 7.71
CA ILE A 272 16.76 2.82 8.98
C ILE A 272 17.73 4.00 8.95
N ASP A 273 18.96 3.81 8.49
CA ASP A 273 19.97 4.86 8.41
C ASP A 273 19.56 5.94 7.40
N TYR A 274 18.94 5.57 6.28
CA TYR A 274 18.32 6.52 5.35
C TYR A 274 17.24 7.37 6.02
N TYR A 275 16.30 6.77 6.75
CA TYR A 275 15.27 7.54 7.46
C TYR A 275 15.84 8.44 8.57
N LYS A 276 16.91 8.01 9.23
CA LYS A 276 17.60 8.84 10.24
C LYS A 276 18.31 10.05 9.64
N THR A 277 18.96 9.87 8.48
CA THR A 277 19.84 10.88 7.90
C THR A 277 19.23 11.69 6.77
N GLY A 278 18.32 11.07 6.00
CA GLY A 278 17.81 11.62 4.75
C GLY A 278 18.84 11.58 3.61
N ASP A 279 19.95 10.86 3.75
CA ASP A 279 21.05 10.82 2.77
C ASP A 279 20.70 9.88 1.59
N LEU A 280 20.61 10.46 0.40
CA LEU A 280 20.29 9.74 -0.83
C LEU A 280 21.41 8.77 -1.28
N ASN A 281 22.64 8.94 -0.82
CA ASN A 281 23.70 7.93 -1.05
C ASN A 281 23.44 6.66 -0.22
N ILE A 282 22.86 6.79 0.98
CA ILE A 282 22.43 5.63 1.78
C ILE A 282 21.21 4.98 1.13
N TRP A 283 20.30 5.79 0.56
CA TRP A 283 19.18 5.27 -0.22
C TRP A 283 19.64 4.40 -1.39
N ASP A 284 20.62 4.86 -2.18
CA ASP A 284 21.22 4.06 -3.27
C ASP A 284 21.82 2.75 -2.76
N GLN A 285 22.53 2.78 -1.63
CA GLN A 285 23.09 1.57 -1.02
C GLN A 285 21.98 0.61 -0.55
N TYR A 286 20.89 1.16 0.00
CA TYR A 286 19.71 0.39 0.36
C TYR A 286 19.10 -0.28 -0.89
N CYS A 287 18.87 0.47 -1.97
CA CYS A 287 18.30 -0.06 -3.21
C CYS A 287 19.16 -1.19 -3.79
N ILE A 288 20.49 -1.04 -3.83
CA ILE A 288 21.41 -2.09 -4.29
C ILE A 288 21.34 -3.32 -3.36
N SER A 289 21.34 -3.11 -2.05
CA SER A 289 21.23 -4.19 -1.07
C SER A 289 19.92 -4.94 -1.21
N TRP A 290 18.80 -4.22 -1.35
CA TRP A 290 17.48 -4.78 -1.53
C TRP A 290 17.36 -5.57 -2.83
N ALA A 291 17.75 -4.98 -3.97
CA ALA A 291 17.69 -5.62 -5.29
C ALA A 291 18.51 -6.91 -5.38
N THR A 292 19.58 -7.02 -4.60
CA THR A 292 20.41 -8.23 -4.55
C THR A 292 20.00 -9.22 -3.45
N SER A 293 19.02 -8.87 -2.60
CA SER A 293 18.52 -9.71 -1.50
C SER A 293 17.35 -10.59 -2.00
N THR A 294 17.64 -11.59 -2.80
CA THR A 294 16.66 -12.46 -3.45
C THR A 294 16.22 -13.66 -2.60
N GLU A 295 16.88 -13.88 -1.46
CA GLU A 295 16.59 -14.99 -0.54
C GLU A 295 15.49 -14.59 0.46
N GLY A 296 14.82 -15.60 0.99
CA GLY A 296 13.74 -15.43 1.99
C GLY A 296 12.34 -15.51 1.39
N ASN A 297 11.37 -15.52 2.27
CA ASN A 297 9.95 -15.66 1.96
C ASN A 297 9.19 -14.33 2.06
N ILE A 298 9.76 -13.35 2.76
CA ILE A 298 9.18 -12.03 2.98
C ILE A 298 10.00 -10.99 2.21
N ASP A 299 9.29 -10.14 1.50
CA ASP A 299 9.88 -9.00 0.81
C ASP A 299 9.07 -7.74 1.12
N TRP A 300 9.59 -6.57 0.81
CA TRP A 300 8.91 -5.31 1.06
C TRP A 300 9.35 -4.21 0.11
N ILE A 301 8.45 -3.25 -0.03
CA ILE A 301 8.74 -1.91 -0.54
C ILE A 301 8.44 -0.96 0.63
N ASN A 302 9.35 -0.06 0.94
CA ASN A 302 9.12 0.98 1.96
C ASN A 302 10.08 2.14 1.71
N GLY A 303 9.54 3.34 1.51
CA GLY A 303 10.33 4.52 1.23
C GLY A 303 9.56 5.64 0.56
N PHE A 304 10.30 6.64 0.10
CA PHE A 304 9.84 7.66 -0.84
C PHE A 304 10.30 7.24 -2.24
N ILE A 305 9.39 6.75 -3.09
CA ILE A 305 9.79 5.94 -4.26
C ILE A 305 9.25 6.51 -5.57
N GLU A 306 7.93 6.43 -5.77
CA GLU A 306 7.32 6.75 -7.07
C GLU A 306 7.19 8.26 -7.28
N VAL A 307 7.77 8.75 -8.37
CA VAL A 307 7.84 10.19 -8.69
C VAL A 307 6.75 10.67 -9.66
N TYR A 308 5.83 9.80 -10.07
CA TYR A 308 4.78 10.20 -11.04
C TYR A 308 3.77 11.20 -10.46
N ASN A 309 3.65 11.32 -9.15
CA ASN A 309 2.84 12.35 -8.49
C ASN A 309 3.53 13.72 -8.43
N ASP A 310 4.82 13.81 -8.72
CA ASP A 310 5.50 15.09 -8.88
C ASP A 310 5.34 15.61 -10.32
N PRO A 311 4.83 16.84 -10.55
CA PRO A 311 4.76 17.42 -11.89
C PRO A 311 6.11 17.52 -12.59
N LYS A 312 7.21 17.60 -11.85
CA LYS A 312 8.59 17.64 -12.36
C LYS A 312 9.34 16.31 -12.27
N GLY A 313 8.79 15.32 -11.57
CA GLY A 313 9.37 13.98 -11.48
C GLY A 313 10.60 13.85 -10.57
N TYR A 314 10.73 14.69 -9.55
CA TYR A 314 11.85 14.63 -8.61
C TYR A 314 11.47 13.95 -7.29
N ARG A 315 10.25 14.16 -6.79
CA ARG A 315 9.85 13.79 -5.42
C ARG A 315 9.08 12.51 -5.37
N GLY A 316 9.53 11.60 -4.49
CA GLY A 316 8.89 10.30 -4.27
C GLY A 316 7.71 10.39 -3.31
N SER A 317 6.60 9.75 -3.67
CA SER A 317 5.52 9.49 -2.74
C SER A 317 5.94 8.46 -1.69
N TYR A 318 5.44 8.59 -0.45
CA TYR A 318 5.62 7.54 0.55
C TYR A 318 4.84 6.30 0.14
N GLU A 319 5.51 5.17 0.19
CA GLU A 319 4.93 3.86 -0.14
C GLU A 319 5.38 2.80 0.85
N SER A 320 4.47 1.86 1.12
CA SER A 320 4.80 0.65 1.87
C SER A 320 3.95 -0.52 1.40
N ILE A 321 4.62 -1.58 0.98
CA ILE A 321 4.01 -2.83 0.53
C ILE A 321 4.76 -3.98 1.21
N ILE A 322 4.05 -4.94 1.76
CA ILE A 322 4.65 -6.15 2.33
C ILE A 322 4.22 -7.34 1.47
N GLN A 323 5.17 -8.19 1.15
CA GLN A 323 5.01 -9.25 0.17
C GLN A 323 5.38 -10.60 0.79
N VAL A 324 4.54 -11.60 0.54
CA VAL A 324 4.76 -12.98 0.95
C VAL A 324 4.97 -13.83 -0.30
N LYS A 325 6.00 -14.67 -0.30
CA LYS A 325 6.31 -15.57 -1.41
C LYS A 325 5.14 -16.54 -1.66
N ASP A 326 4.71 -16.62 -2.91
CA ASP A 326 3.82 -17.68 -3.37
C ASP A 326 4.66 -18.93 -3.61
N PHE A 327 4.54 -19.91 -2.71
CA PHE A 327 5.40 -21.11 -2.73
C PHE A 327 5.11 -22.00 -3.95
N GLU A 328 3.85 -22.15 -4.33
CA GLU A 328 3.48 -23.00 -5.46
C GLU A 328 3.86 -22.37 -6.80
N MET A 329 3.54 -21.09 -6.99
CA MET A 329 3.91 -20.38 -8.21
C MET A 329 5.43 -20.25 -8.34
N SER A 330 6.14 -20.06 -7.23
CA SER A 330 7.61 -19.98 -7.23
C SER A 330 8.27 -21.26 -7.72
N LYS A 331 7.69 -22.45 -7.42
CA LYS A 331 8.18 -23.73 -7.99
C LYS A 331 8.00 -23.79 -9.50
N GLN A 332 6.90 -23.27 -10.03
CA GLN A 332 6.68 -23.20 -11.48
C GLN A 332 7.64 -22.23 -12.15
N MET A 333 7.90 -21.07 -11.50
CA MET A 333 8.85 -20.07 -12.01
C MET A 333 10.29 -20.57 -11.98
N ALA A 334 10.67 -21.44 -11.07
CA ALA A 334 12.00 -22.07 -11.06
C ALA A 334 12.29 -22.81 -12.37
N VAL A 335 11.31 -23.51 -12.91
CA VAL A 335 11.44 -24.19 -14.21
C VAL A 335 11.73 -23.21 -15.33
N LEU A 336 11.10 -22.04 -15.35
CA LEU A 336 11.37 -21.00 -16.34
C LEU A 336 12.78 -20.42 -16.18
N SER A 337 13.21 -20.19 -14.93
CA SER A 337 14.56 -19.68 -14.63
C SER A 337 15.65 -20.66 -15.09
N GLU A 338 15.46 -21.93 -14.85
CA GLU A 338 16.37 -23.00 -15.27
C GLU A 338 16.49 -23.12 -16.80
N ASN A 339 15.44 -22.73 -17.52
CA ASN A 339 15.40 -22.75 -18.98
C ASN A 339 15.61 -21.35 -19.63
N ALA A 340 16.01 -20.36 -18.86
CA ALA A 340 16.12 -18.97 -19.35
C ALA A 340 17.06 -18.85 -20.57
N GLN A 341 18.18 -19.56 -20.59
CA GLN A 341 19.10 -19.58 -21.72
C GLN A 341 18.45 -20.19 -22.98
N TRP A 342 17.67 -21.24 -22.82
CA TRP A 342 16.94 -21.83 -23.95
C TRP A 342 15.96 -20.81 -24.58
N PHE A 343 15.25 -20.02 -23.76
CA PHE A 343 14.35 -18.99 -24.26
C PHE A 343 15.11 -17.89 -25.01
N GLU A 344 16.27 -17.45 -24.48
CA GLU A 344 17.13 -16.47 -25.16
C GLU A 344 17.62 -16.98 -26.51
N ASP A 345 18.15 -18.22 -26.53
CA ASP A 345 18.72 -18.83 -27.75
C ASP A 345 17.65 -19.03 -28.85
N ASN A 346 16.40 -19.30 -28.46
CA ASN A 346 15.29 -19.53 -29.38
C ASN A 346 14.40 -18.28 -29.59
N ALA A 347 14.76 -17.14 -29.02
CA ALA A 347 14.03 -15.90 -29.23
C ALA A 347 14.13 -15.45 -30.69
N PRO A 348 13.07 -14.84 -31.29
CA PRO A 348 13.07 -14.36 -32.68
C PRO A 348 13.86 -13.05 -32.80
N LEU A 349 15.11 -13.07 -32.34
CA LEU A 349 16.06 -11.95 -32.39
C LEU A 349 17.24 -12.34 -33.26
N MET A 350 17.94 -11.33 -33.83
CA MET A 350 19.23 -11.54 -34.49
C MET A 350 20.27 -12.07 -33.49
N ASP A 351 21.08 -13.01 -33.86
CA ASP A 351 22.07 -13.64 -32.97
C ASP A 351 23.02 -12.64 -32.31
N SER A 352 23.34 -11.54 -33.01
CA SER A 352 24.14 -10.44 -32.44
C SER A 352 23.51 -9.70 -31.29
N HIS A 353 22.20 -9.88 -31.06
CA HIS A 353 21.43 -9.25 -29.97
C HIS A 353 21.08 -10.23 -28.84
N LYS A 354 21.39 -11.52 -29.04
CA LYS A 354 21.16 -12.53 -28.01
C LYS A 354 22.30 -12.51 -26.98
N LYS A 355 21.97 -12.78 -25.74
CA LYS A 355 22.93 -12.91 -24.65
C LYS A 355 23.53 -14.32 -24.67
N SER A 356 24.85 -14.40 -24.66
CA SER A 356 25.57 -15.68 -24.57
C SER A 356 25.42 -16.37 -23.20
N ASP A 357 25.03 -15.61 -22.18
CA ASP A 357 24.83 -16.09 -20.82
C ASP A 357 23.72 -15.28 -20.19
N VAL A 358 22.59 -15.92 -19.91
CA VAL A 358 21.43 -15.30 -19.23
C VAL A 358 21.62 -15.44 -17.74
N VAL A 359 22.11 -14.39 -17.10
CA VAL A 359 22.26 -14.29 -15.65
C VAL A 359 21.20 -13.36 -15.05
N GLY A 360 20.84 -13.62 -13.81
CA GLY A 360 20.01 -12.71 -13.02
C GLY A 360 18.51 -12.82 -13.28
N VAL A 361 18.05 -13.90 -13.90
CA VAL A 361 16.62 -14.19 -13.95
C VAL A 361 16.23 -14.85 -12.64
N SER A 362 15.73 -14.06 -11.72
CA SER A 362 15.13 -14.55 -10.47
C SER A 362 13.66 -14.21 -10.49
N TYR A 363 12.82 -15.23 -10.53
CA TYR A 363 11.38 -15.06 -10.40
C TYR A 363 10.96 -15.40 -8.97
N LYS A 364 10.49 -14.37 -8.27
CA LYS A 364 9.84 -14.52 -6.97
C LYS A 364 8.39 -14.09 -7.15
N THR A 365 7.49 -15.05 -7.16
CA THR A 365 6.07 -14.75 -7.18
C THR A 365 5.64 -14.42 -5.75
N ILE A 366 4.93 -13.32 -5.60
CA ILE A 366 4.60 -12.74 -4.32
C ILE A 366 3.11 -12.44 -4.24
N ASN A 367 2.58 -12.54 -3.01
CA ASN A 367 1.25 -12.08 -2.63
C ASN A 367 1.41 -10.81 -1.79
N VAL A 368 0.60 -9.80 -2.06
CA VAL A 368 0.67 -8.46 -1.44
C VAL A 368 -0.48 -8.27 -0.47
#